data_1a58c991abbe857b2bf869d8b20404a8
#
_entry.id   1a58c991abbe857b2bf869d8b20404a8
#
_cell.length_a   1.000
_cell.length_b   1.000
_cell.length_c   1.000
_cell.angle_alpha   90.00
_cell.angle_beta   90.00
_cell.angle_gamma   90.00
#
_symmetry.space_group_name_H-M   'P 1'
#
loop_
_entity.id
_entity.type
_entity.pdbx_description
1 polymer ?
#
loop_
_entity_poly.entity_id
_entity_poly.type
_entity_poly.pdbx_seq_one_letter_code
_entity_poly.pdbx_strand_id
1 'polypeptide(L)'
;MVGVGIGHPVDPNDIAEFAALAASAGTLCVGTVLATRARPDPKYFVGSGKAEEIHAFAEAQHADLVLVDQTLTPSQERNLEKLTGRRVLDRNGLILDIFAQRARSFEGKLQVELAQLSHLATRLVRGWTHLERQKGGIGLRGPGETQLETDRRLIAKRIRTLRARLEKLDRQRDTGRHVRREVPVPTVALVGYTNAGKSTLFNALTGSDSFVADQLFATLDPTVRRVKLAGVGEVVLADTVGFVRALPHELIAAFRSTLQEARDADLLLHVVDANDPLRNERIEQVREVLKGIGAGEIRELLIFNKIDLSGDEPRRIEGADGVATQVWASAANGAGLDGLREALAHAVRPNQVRRTFHLQLQAAGVRSDLYSRNAVRAERQCEDGSWDVDVELDLAEVAKLSGAKGVNLLDPPRSRAQRVA
;
A
#
# COMPACT_ATOMS: atom_id res chain seq x y z
N MET A 1 -13.42 13.40 -20.49
CA MET A 1 -12.87 12.05 -20.20
C MET A 1 -13.41 11.06 -21.24
N VAL A 2 -12.67 9.97 -21.49
CA VAL A 2 -13.06 8.90 -22.42
C VAL A 2 -13.01 7.57 -21.67
N GLY A 3 -14.18 6.94 -21.48
CA GLY A 3 -14.30 5.60 -20.91
C GLY A 3 -14.45 4.55 -21.99
N VAL A 4 -13.67 3.46 -21.93
CA VAL A 4 -13.69 2.42 -22.96
C VAL A 4 -13.85 1.04 -22.36
N GLY A 5 -14.96 0.38 -22.67
CA GLY A 5 -15.18 -1.04 -22.37
C GLY A 5 -14.66 -1.94 -23.48
N ILE A 6 -13.88 -2.96 -23.12
CA ILE A 6 -13.36 -3.95 -24.08
C ILE A 6 -14.02 -5.31 -23.81
N GLY A 7 -14.81 -5.77 -24.78
CA GLY A 7 -15.59 -7.02 -24.65
C GLY A 7 -16.84 -6.93 -23.78
N HIS A 8 -17.00 -5.84 -23.03
CA HIS A 8 -18.16 -5.56 -22.16
C HIS A 8 -18.47 -4.06 -22.16
N PRO A 9 -19.67 -3.64 -21.76
CA PRO A 9 -19.99 -2.24 -21.51
C PRO A 9 -19.05 -1.61 -20.49
N VAL A 10 -18.90 -0.29 -20.55
CA VAL A 10 -18.13 0.47 -19.56
C VAL A 10 -18.84 0.39 -18.21
N ASP A 11 -18.11 -0.01 -17.16
CA ASP A 11 -18.63 -0.03 -15.80
C ASP A 11 -18.73 1.42 -15.28
N PRO A 12 -19.91 1.86 -14.79
CA PRO A 12 -20.06 3.18 -14.17
C PRO A 12 -19.09 3.42 -13.01
N ASN A 13 -18.73 2.38 -12.23
CA ASN A 13 -17.80 2.50 -11.12
C ASN A 13 -16.37 2.80 -11.61
N ASP A 14 -15.96 2.23 -12.75
CA ASP A 14 -14.68 2.52 -13.37
C ASP A 14 -14.57 3.99 -13.78
N ILE A 15 -15.66 4.54 -14.34
CA ILE A 15 -15.72 5.95 -14.74
C ILE A 15 -15.72 6.86 -13.51
N ALA A 16 -16.44 6.48 -12.44
CA ALA A 16 -16.43 7.24 -11.19
C ALA A 16 -15.02 7.26 -10.55
N GLU A 17 -14.31 6.14 -10.53
CA GLU A 17 -12.93 6.07 -10.06
C GLU A 17 -11.99 6.92 -10.93
N PHE A 18 -12.13 6.84 -12.26
CA PHE A 18 -11.31 7.64 -13.17
C PHE A 18 -11.59 9.13 -13.06
N ALA A 19 -12.85 9.52 -12.81
CA ALA A 19 -13.22 10.91 -12.50
C ALA A 19 -12.57 11.39 -11.20
N ALA A 20 -12.54 10.55 -10.17
CA ALA A 20 -11.87 10.86 -8.92
C ALA A 20 -10.34 10.99 -9.08
N LEU A 21 -9.72 10.14 -9.95
CA LEU A 21 -8.31 10.29 -10.33
C LEU A 21 -8.06 11.64 -11.02
N ALA A 22 -8.88 11.99 -12.01
CA ALA A 22 -8.77 13.25 -12.74
C ALA A 22 -8.91 14.46 -11.79
N ALA A 23 -9.90 14.43 -10.88
CA ALA A 23 -10.08 15.46 -9.86
C ALA A 23 -8.86 15.56 -8.92
N SER A 24 -8.27 14.41 -8.55
CA SER A 24 -7.06 14.36 -7.70
C SER A 24 -5.83 14.97 -8.38
N ALA A 25 -5.79 15.01 -9.72
CA ALA A 25 -4.79 15.71 -10.52
C ALA A 25 -5.06 17.22 -10.65
N GLY A 26 -6.15 17.72 -10.08
CA GLY A 26 -6.58 19.11 -10.17
C GLY A 26 -7.26 19.46 -11.49
N THR A 27 -7.78 18.49 -12.24
CA THR A 27 -8.51 18.72 -13.49
C THR A 27 -10.01 18.85 -13.24
N LEU A 28 -10.67 19.66 -14.06
CA LEU A 28 -12.14 19.77 -14.09
C LEU A 28 -12.69 18.93 -15.25
N CYS A 29 -13.55 17.96 -14.96
CA CYS A 29 -14.21 17.17 -15.99
C CYS A 29 -15.36 17.95 -16.61
N VAL A 30 -15.21 18.32 -17.89
CA VAL A 30 -16.25 19.03 -18.68
C VAL A 30 -17.24 18.06 -19.35
N GLY A 31 -16.95 16.75 -19.34
CA GLY A 31 -17.84 15.71 -19.82
C GLY A 31 -17.15 14.39 -20.10
N THR A 32 -17.94 13.37 -20.41
CA THR A 32 -17.45 12.00 -20.61
C THR A 32 -18.03 11.42 -21.90
N VAL A 33 -17.14 10.85 -22.74
CA VAL A 33 -17.49 10.08 -23.93
C VAL A 33 -17.26 8.61 -23.65
N LEU A 34 -18.29 7.77 -23.85
CA LEU A 34 -18.20 6.33 -23.62
C LEU A 34 -18.10 5.59 -24.95
N ALA A 35 -17.26 4.56 -24.96
CA ALA A 35 -17.09 3.66 -26.10
C ALA A 35 -17.06 2.21 -25.65
N THR A 36 -17.65 1.31 -26.45
CA THR A 36 -17.55 -0.14 -26.26
C THR A 36 -16.98 -0.77 -27.50
N ARG A 37 -15.94 -1.60 -27.35
CA ARG A 37 -15.26 -2.29 -28.46
C ARG A 37 -15.02 -3.75 -28.10
N ALA A 38 -15.15 -4.64 -29.10
CA ALA A 38 -14.76 -6.03 -28.90
C ALA A 38 -13.23 -6.19 -28.74
N ARG A 39 -12.48 -5.34 -29.46
CA ARG A 39 -11.00 -5.27 -29.40
C ARG A 39 -10.55 -3.83 -29.59
N PRO A 40 -9.41 -3.40 -28.97
CA PRO A 40 -8.84 -2.09 -29.20
C PRO A 40 -8.55 -1.84 -30.69
N ASP A 41 -8.87 -0.65 -31.16
CA ASP A 41 -8.51 -0.25 -32.52
C ASP A 41 -7.00 0.06 -32.60
N PRO A 42 -6.29 -0.43 -33.64
CA PRO A 42 -4.84 -0.22 -33.74
C PRO A 42 -4.43 1.23 -33.87
N LYS A 43 -5.29 2.09 -34.50
CA LYS A 43 -4.96 3.48 -34.81
C LYS A 43 -5.34 4.43 -33.66
N TYR A 44 -6.57 4.33 -33.17
CA TYR A 44 -7.13 5.27 -32.20
C TYR A 44 -7.59 4.64 -30.88
N PHE A 45 -7.42 3.35 -30.67
CA PHE A 45 -7.96 2.56 -29.56
C PHE A 45 -9.50 2.45 -29.61
N VAL A 46 -10.19 3.58 -29.73
CA VAL A 46 -11.67 3.69 -29.75
C VAL A 46 -12.31 3.49 -31.14
N GLY A 47 -11.53 3.51 -32.22
CA GLY A 47 -11.99 3.50 -33.61
C GLY A 47 -12.21 4.91 -34.16
N SER A 48 -12.22 5.06 -35.53
CA SER A 48 -12.22 6.36 -36.21
C SER A 48 -13.47 7.21 -35.87
N GLY A 49 -14.67 6.64 -36.01
CA GLY A 49 -15.90 7.41 -35.75
C GLY A 49 -16.00 7.92 -34.32
N LYS A 50 -15.60 7.08 -33.33
CA LYS A 50 -15.58 7.52 -31.90
C LYS A 50 -14.47 8.54 -31.66
N ALA A 51 -13.35 8.43 -32.33
CA ALA A 51 -12.26 9.41 -32.23
C ALA A 51 -12.68 10.78 -32.78
N GLU A 52 -13.46 10.83 -33.91
CA GLU A 52 -14.07 12.06 -34.40
C GLU A 52 -15.11 12.64 -33.45
N GLU A 53 -15.93 11.81 -32.80
CA GLU A 53 -16.85 12.27 -31.79
C GLU A 53 -16.12 12.89 -30.59
N ILE A 54 -15.00 12.29 -30.14
CA ILE A 54 -14.15 12.83 -29.07
C ILE A 54 -13.59 14.20 -29.50
N HIS A 55 -13.13 14.32 -30.73
CA HIS A 55 -12.63 15.59 -31.26
C HIS A 55 -13.72 16.68 -31.25
N ALA A 56 -14.89 16.39 -31.85
CA ALA A 56 -16.01 17.34 -31.91
C ALA A 56 -16.48 17.74 -30.49
N PHE A 57 -16.54 16.78 -29.57
CA PHE A 57 -16.92 17.05 -28.20
C PHE A 57 -15.88 17.90 -27.45
N ALA A 58 -14.59 17.59 -27.61
CA ALA A 58 -13.49 18.35 -26.99
C ALA A 58 -13.45 19.79 -27.52
N GLU A 59 -13.74 20.00 -28.80
CA GLU A 59 -13.84 21.33 -29.41
C GLU A 59 -15.03 22.12 -28.89
N ALA A 60 -16.21 21.51 -28.88
CA ALA A 60 -17.45 22.12 -28.38
C ALA A 60 -17.40 22.52 -26.90
N GLN A 61 -16.72 21.73 -26.07
CA GLN A 61 -16.55 21.98 -24.64
C GLN A 61 -15.28 22.80 -24.32
N HIS A 62 -14.53 23.24 -25.31
CA HIS A 62 -13.24 23.93 -25.14
C HIS A 62 -12.29 23.20 -24.19
N ALA A 63 -12.25 21.85 -24.27
CA ALA A 63 -11.41 21.06 -23.40
C ALA A 63 -9.93 21.28 -23.71
N ASP A 64 -9.08 21.42 -22.68
CA ASP A 64 -7.63 21.56 -22.82
C ASP A 64 -6.93 20.20 -22.93
N LEU A 65 -7.55 19.14 -22.41
CA LEU A 65 -6.97 17.83 -22.22
C LEU A 65 -8.01 16.74 -22.49
N VAL A 66 -7.57 15.64 -23.10
CA VAL A 66 -8.35 14.40 -23.24
C VAL A 66 -7.73 13.33 -22.35
N LEU A 67 -8.51 12.81 -21.39
CA LEU A 67 -8.12 11.72 -20.50
C LEU A 67 -8.77 10.42 -20.96
N VAL A 68 -8.00 9.34 -21.12
CA VAL A 68 -8.49 8.03 -21.56
C VAL A 68 -8.28 7.00 -20.46
N ASP A 69 -9.39 6.36 -20.03
CA ASP A 69 -9.38 5.35 -18.95
C ASP A 69 -8.90 3.98 -19.45
N GLN A 70 -7.82 3.94 -20.17
CA GLN A 70 -7.15 2.73 -20.63
C GLN A 70 -5.68 3.06 -20.91
N THR A 71 -4.83 2.03 -20.96
CA THR A 71 -3.44 2.19 -21.37
C THR A 71 -3.36 2.30 -22.90
N LEU A 72 -2.85 3.42 -23.39
CA LEU A 72 -2.66 3.65 -24.83
C LEU A 72 -1.24 3.27 -25.28
N THR A 73 -1.15 2.73 -26.49
CA THR A 73 0.15 2.67 -27.15
C THR A 73 0.60 4.07 -27.56
N PRO A 74 1.91 4.34 -27.68
CA PRO A 74 2.43 5.65 -28.08
C PRO A 74 1.92 6.12 -29.46
N SER A 75 1.58 5.19 -30.36
CA SER A 75 0.97 5.50 -31.65
C SER A 75 -0.48 5.93 -31.56
N GLN A 76 -1.26 5.25 -30.70
CA GLN A 76 -2.67 5.61 -30.45
C GLN A 76 -2.79 6.99 -29.81
N GLU A 77 -2.00 7.25 -28.78
CA GLU A 77 -1.96 8.55 -28.10
C GLU A 77 -1.66 9.68 -29.08
N ARG A 78 -0.57 9.56 -29.87
CA ARG A 78 -0.20 10.53 -30.89
C ARG A 78 -1.27 10.71 -31.95
N ASN A 79 -1.91 9.62 -32.38
CA ASN A 79 -2.97 9.72 -33.41
C ASN A 79 -4.18 10.46 -32.86
N LEU A 80 -4.54 10.22 -31.60
CA LEU A 80 -5.61 10.95 -30.92
C LEU A 80 -5.23 12.42 -30.73
N GLU A 81 -3.99 12.73 -30.29
CA GLU A 81 -3.51 14.12 -30.18
C GLU A 81 -3.56 14.87 -31.51
N LYS A 82 -3.12 14.22 -32.59
CA LYS A 82 -3.18 14.83 -33.94
C LYS A 82 -4.60 15.10 -34.40
N LEU A 83 -5.53 14.20 -34.07
CA LEU A 83 -6.93 14.36 -34.47
C LEU A 83 -7.63 15.40 -33.61
N THR A 84 -7.45 15.37 -32.32
CA THR A 84 -8.16 16.25 -31.36
C THR A 84 -7.53 17.64 -31.27
N GLY A 85 -6.27 17.80 -31.69
CA GLY A 85 -5.49 19.03 -31.48
C GLY A 85 -5.24 19.33 -29.99
N ARG A 86 -5.45 18.36 -29.09
CA ARG A 86 -5.35 18.47 -27.63
C ARG A 86 -4.35 17.45 -27.10
N ARG A 87 -3.74 17.75 -25.97
CA ARG A 87 -2.95 16.75 -25.25
C ARG A 87 -3.82 15.58 -24.84
N VAL A 88 -3.33 14.36 -25.04
CA VAL A 88 -3.99 13.13 -24.61
C VAL A 88 -3.16 12.47 -23.50
N LEU A 89 -3.79 12.11 -22.41
CA LEU A 89 -3.18 11.32 -21.35
C LEU A 89 -3.97 10.04 -21.13
N ASP A 90 -3.27 8.94 -21.04
CA ASP A 90 -3.84 7.69 -20.63
C ASP A 90 -3.88 7.58 -19.09
N ARG A 91 -4.54 6.53 -18.57
CA ARG A 91 -4.65 6.27 -17.14
C ARG A 91 -3.26 6.25 -16.45
N ASN A 92 -2.27 5.64 -17.08
CA ASN A 92 -0.93 5.52 -16.51
C ASN A 92 -0.23 6.89 -16.43
N GLY A 93 -0.34 7.71 -17.46
CA GLY A 93 0.18 9.07 -17.48
C GLY A 93 -0.47 9.94 -16.41
N LEU A 94 -1.79 9.82 -16.24
CA LEU A 94 -2.53 10.55 -15.19
C LEU A 94 -2.06 10.18 -13.78
N ILE A 95 -1.90 8.89 -13.49
CA ILE A 95 -1.40 8.42 -12.20
C ILE A 95 0.02 8.95 -11.93
N LEU A 96 0.90 8.93 -12.95
CA LEU A 96 2.25 9.48 -12.86
C LEU A 96 2.26 10.98 -12.56
N ASP A 97 1.35 11.75 -13.17
CA ASP A 97 1.22 13.19 -12.93
C ASP A 97 0.71 13.47 -11.50
N ILE A 98 -0.24 12.68 -10.98
CA ILE A 98 -0.68 12.77 -9.58
C ILE A 98 0.48 12.51 -8.63
N PHE A 99 1.27 11.47 -8.89
CA PHE A 99 2.41 11.13 -8.06
C PHE A 99 3.50 12.21 -8.10
N ALA A 100 3.74 12.84 -9.26
CA ALA A 100 4.68 13.96 -9.36
C ALA A 100 4.28 15.16 -8.50
N GLN A 101 2.97 15.42 -8.39
CA GLN A 101 2.44 16.49 -7.55
C GLN A 101 2.49 16.14 -6.05
N ARG A 102 2.40 14.85 -5.69
CA ARG A 102 2.30 14.37 -4.29
C ARG A 102 3.64 14.05 -3.65
N ALA A 103 4.67 13.70 -4.42
CA ALA A 103 5.99 13.35 -3.89
C ALA A 103 6.60 14.53 -3.13
N ARG A 104 6.77 14.39 -1.83
CA ARG A 104 7.37 15.40 -0.95
C ARG A 104 8.78 15.01 -0.54
N SER A 105 9.00 13.75 -0.20
CA SER A 105 10.30 13.25 0.20
C SER A 105 11.31 13.29 -0.96
N PHE A 106 12.58 13.39 -0.62
CA PHE A 106 13.66 13.32 -1.62
C PHE A 106 13.62 12.00 -2.39
N GLU A 107 13.37 10.91 -1.69
CA GLU A 107 13.29 9.57 -2.28
C GLU A 107 12.05 9.42 -3.16
N GLY A 108 10.86 9.81 -2.68
CA GLY A 108 9.63 9.79 -3.47
C GLY A 108 9.78 10.58 -4.78
N LYS A 109 10.45 11.73 -4.76
CA LYS A 109 10.76 12.51 -5.98
C LYS A 109 11.66 11.76 -6.94
N LEU A 110 12.69 11.05 -6.44
CA LEU A 110 13.57 10.24 -7.31
C LEU A 110 12.82 9.04 -7.91
N GLN A 111 11.92 8.42 -7.15
CA GLN A 111 11.10 7.31 -7.61
C GLN A 111 10.12 7.73 -8.70
N VAL A 112 9.43 8.85 -8.48
CA VAL A 112 8.51 9.41 -9.48
C VAL A 112 9.27 9.82 -10.74
N GLU A 113 10.42 10.48 -10.61
CA GLU A 113 11.27 10.84 -11.77
C GLU A 113 11.70 9.58 -12.53
N LEU A 114 12.09 8.52 -11.82
CA LEU A 114 12.45 7.24 -12.45
C LEU A 114 11.27 6.64 -13.22
N ALA A 115 10.06 6.63 -12.62
CA ALA A 115 8.85 6.11 -13.25
C ALA A 115 8.47 6.93 -14.51
N GLN A 116 8.47 8.25 -14.41
CA GLN A 116 8.18 9.15 -15.54
C GLN A 116 9.17 8.97 -16.69
N LEU A 117 10.47 8.89 -16.39
CA LEU A 117 11.49 8.68 -17.43
C LEU A 117 11.41 7.29 -18.04
N SER A 118 11.07 6.26 -17.25
CA SER A 118 10.86 4.90 -17.76
C SER A 118 9.66 4.86 -18.70
N HIS A 119 8.55 5.47 -18.30
CA HIS A 119 7.36 5.61 -19.14
C HIS A 119 7.65 6.37 -20.44
N LEU A 120 8.35 7.51 -20.35
CA LEU A 120 8.76 8.31 -21.51
C LEU A 120 9.70 7.52 -22.44
N ALA A 121 10.64 6.75 -21.89
CA ALA A 121 11.56 5.93 -22.67
C ALA A 121 10.83 4.90 -23.55
N THR A 122 9.75 4.27 -23.04
CA THR A 122 8.93 3.33 -23.82
C THR A 122 8.19 4.03 -24.96
N ARG A 123 7.81 5.29 -24.78
CA ARG A 123 7.09 6.09 -25.76
C ARG A 123 8.01 6.64 -26.87
N LEU A 124 9.25 6.98 -26.56
CA LEU A 124 10.24 7.41 -27.55
C LEU A 124 10.62 6.29 -28.53
N VAL A 125 10.69 5.02 -28.09
CA VAL A 125 11.09 3.89 -28.96
C VAL A 125 10.09 3.63 -30.08
N ARG A 126 8.80 3.75 -29.82
CA ARG A 126 7.72 3.38 -30.76
C ARG A 126 7.18 4.56 -31.56
N GLY A 127 7.54 5.78 -31.20
CA GLY A 127 6.98 6.98 -31.77
C GLY A 127 7.55 7.42 -33.13
N TRP A 128 8.71 6.92 -33.52
CA TRP A 128 9.49 7.48 -34.62
C TRP A 128 9.76 6.52 -35.79
N THR A 129 9.31 5.29 -35.73
CA THR A 129 9.48 4.30 -36.82
C THR A 129 8.80 4.70 -38.13
N HIS A 130 7.88 5.66 -38.09
CA HIS A 130 7.25 6.19 -39.33
C HIS A 130 8.10 7.22 -40.06
N LEU A 131 9.05 7.89 -39.39
CA LEU A 131 9.96 8.84 -40.05
C LEU A 131 11.08 8.14 -40.83
N GLU A 132 11.46 6.93 -40.43
CA GLU A 132 12.44 6.11 -41.18
C GLU A 132 11.95 5.68 -42.55
N ARG A 133 10.63 5.57 -42.78
CA ARG A 133 10.05 5.12 -44.07
C ARG A 133 9.88 6.24 -45.10
N GLN A 134 10.02 7.51 -44.72
CA GLN A 134 9.69 8.63 -45.60
C GLN A 134 10.86 9.23 -46.38
N LYS A 135 12.12 8.79 -46.12
CA LYS A 135 13.27 9.17 -46.96
C LYS A 135 14.13 7.95 -47.24
N GLY A 136 13.78 7.26 -48.33
CA GLY A 136 14.62 6.23 -48.92
C GLY A 136 15.95 6.81 -49.37
N GLY A 137 17.02 6.29 -48.84
CA GLY A 137 18.39 6.56 -49.21
C GLY A 137 19.31 5.74 -48.33
N ILE A 138 19.96 4.72 -48.91
CA ILE A 138 20.97 3.92 -48.24
C ILE A 138 22.10 4.87 -47.78
N GLY A 139 22.20 5.12 -46.43
CA GLY A 139 23.38 5.71 -45.83
C GLY A 139 23.32 7.16 -45.33
N LEU A 140 22.18 7.87 -45.42
CA LEU A 140 22.06 9.23 -44.88
C LEU A 140 21.21 9.25 -43.57
N ARG A 141 21.87 9.22 -42.42
CA ARG A 141 21.24 9.55 -41.11
C ARG A 141 20.82 11.02 -41.14
N GLY A 142 19.52 11.30 -41.10
CA GLY A 142 19.02 12.67 -41.01
C GLY A 142 19.31 13.28 -39.62
N PRO A 143 19.40 14.65 -39.51
CA PRO A 143 19.67 15.34 -38.25
C PRO A 143 18.65 15.02 -37.13
N GLY A 144 17.44 14.57 -37.46
CA GLY A 144 16.43 14.14 -36.50
C GLY A 144 16.69 12.78 -35.85
N GLU A 145 17.34 11.83 -36.54
CA GLU A 145 17.73 10.53 -35.99
C GLU A 145 18.83 10.67 -34.91
N THR A 146 19.81 11.54 -35.15
CA THR A 146 20.89 11.81 -34.19
C THR A 146 20.40 12.49 -32.94
N GLN A 147 19.39 13.36 -33.02
CA GLN A 147 18.80 14.02 -31.87
C GLN A 147 18.01 13.02 -31.03
N LEU A 148 17.16 12.18 -31.62
CA LEU A 148 16.40 11.14 -30.92
C LEU A 148 17.30 10.12 -30.23
N GLU A 149 18.35 9.68 -30.92
CA GLU A 149 19.33 8.73 -30.33
C GLU A 149 20.08 9.37 -29.15
N THR A 150 20.39 10.66 -29.24
CA THR A 150 20.99 11.43 -28.16
C THR A 150 20.04 11.55 -26.98
N ASP A 151 18.77 11.91 -27.21
CA ASP A 151 17.76 12.01 -26.15
C ASP A 151 17.53 10.66 -25.46
N ARG A 152 17.41 9.58 -26.23
CA ARG A 152 17.33 8.21 -25.67
C ARG A 152 18.53 7.86 -24.79
N ARG A 153 19.74 8.20 -25.23
CA ARG A 153 20.97 7.97 -24.47
C ARG A 153 20.99 8.79 -23.17
N LEU A 154 20.55 10.04 -23.22
CA LEU A 154 20.46 10.91 -22.05
C LEU A 154 19.44 10.38 -21.04
N ILE A 155 18.25 9.98 -21.48
CA ILE A 155 17.22 9.38 -20.65
C ILE A 155 17.73 8.07 -20.04
N ALA A 156 18.32 7.17 -20.81
CA ALA A 156 18.88 5.91 -20.32
C ALA A 156 20.01 6.16 -19.29
N LYS A 157 20.85 7.19 -19.50
CA LYS A 157 21.87 7.59 -18.51
C LYS A 157 21.21 8.10 -17.24
N ARG A 158 20.17 8.93 -17.34
CA ARG A 158 19.46 9.48 -16.18
C ARG A 158 18.78 8.35 -15.37
N ILE A 159 18.09 7.42 -16.03
CA ILE A 159 17.50 6.24 -15.41
C ILE A 159 18.54 5.43 -14.61
N ARG A 160 19.71 5.16 -15.20
CA ARG A 160 20.80 4.45 -14.51
C ARG A 160 21.29 5.21 -13.28
N THR A 161 21.45 6.52 -13.38
CA THR A 161 21.88 7.36 -12.25
C THR A 161 20.84 7.35 -11.13
N LEU A 162 19.54 7.43 -11.46
CA LEU A 162 18.46 7.39 -10.48
C LEU A 162 18.40 6.03 -9.77
N ARG A 163 18.49 4.92 -10.51
CA ARG A 163 18.54 3.58 -9.93
C ARG A 163 19.69 3.41 -8.94
N ALA A 164 20.90 3.84 -9.32
CA ALA A 164 22.06 3.77 -8.44
C ALA A 164 21.90 4.63 -7.16
N ARG A 165 21.23 5.78 -7.26
CA ARG A 165 20.92 6.62 -6.09
C ARG A 165 19.90 5.96 -5.16
N LEU A 166 18.84 5.38 -5.71
CA LEU A 166 17.82 4.66 -4.94
C LEU A 166 18.42 3.43 -4.25
N GLU A 167 19.22 2.63 -4.95
CA GLU A 167 19.94 1.50 -4.34
C GLU A 167 20.84 1.92 -3.18
N LYS A 168 21.50 3.08 -3.28
CA LYS A 168 22.31 3.60 -2.18
C LYS A 168 21.45 3.97 -0.97
N LEU A 169 20.28 4.57 -1.18
CA LEU A 169 19.34 4.91 -0.11
C LEU A 169 18.79 3.65 0.55
N ASP A 170 18.43 2.63 -0.23
CA ASP A 170 17.96 1.33 0.29
C ASP A 170 19.00 0.67 1.20
N ARG A 171 20.28 0.62 0.77
CA ARG A 171 21.37 0.08 1.59
C ARG A 171 21.57 0.85 2.89
N GLN A 172 21.44 2.19 2.87
CA GLN A 172 21.54 3.00 4.09
C GLN A 172 20.39 2.71 5.07
N ARG A 173 19.17 2.47 4.54
CA ARG A 173 18.01 2.06 5.35
C ARG A 173 18.19 0.68 5.95
N ASP A 174 18.66 -0.29 5.17
CA ASP A 174 18.91 -1.66 5.64
C ASP A 174 19.93 -1.68 6.79
N THR A 175 21.00 -0.88 6.69
CA THR A 175 21.97 -0.72 7.78
C THR A 175 21.32 -0.17 9.05
N GLY A 176 20.47 0.86 8.91
CA GLY A 176 19.72 1.44 10.04
C GLY A 176 18.67 0.49 10.63
N ARG A 177 18.17 -0.48 9.84
CA ARG A 177 17.22 -1.51 10.28
C ARG A 177 17.92 -2.64 11.04
N HIS A 178 19.12 -3.06 10.64
CA HIS A 178 19.89 -4.07 11.37
C HIS A 178 20.15 -3.67 12.83
N VAL A 179 20.47 -2.41 13.06
CA VAL A 179 20.65 -1.88 14.44
C VAL A 179 19.33 -1.91 15.25
N ARG A 180 18.16 -1.80 14.59
CA ARG A 180 16.84 -1.88 15.24
C ARG A 180 16.37 -3.32 15.50
N ARG A 181 16.93 -4.33 14.85
CA ARG A 181 16.60 -5.76 15.07
C ARG A 181 17.15 -6.33 16.39
N GLU A 182 18.03 -5.61 17.07
CA GLU A 182 18.52 -6.01 18.41
C GLU A 182 17.44 -5.92 19.50
N VAL A 183 16.39 -5.09 19.28
CA VAL A 183 15.14 -5.11 20.06
C VAL A 183 13.99 -5.23 19.05
N PRO A 184 13.41 -6.41 18.84
CA PRO A 184 12.38 -6.62 17.81
C PRO A 184 11.10 -5.88 18.19
N VAL A 185 10.95 -4.64 17.70
CA VAL A 185 9.69 -3.90 17.76
C VAL A 185 8.84 -4.32 16.58
N PRO A 186 7.67 -4.95 16.80
CA PRO A 186 6.80 -5.40 15.73
C PRO A 186 6.39 -4.25 14.80
N THR A 187 6.39 -4.51 13.51
CA THR A 187 6.02 -3.55 12.47
C THR A 187 4.70 -3.93 11.83
N VAL A 188 3.77 -3.00 11.77
CA VAL A 188 2.44 -3.16 11.19
C VAL A 188 2.27 -2.17 10.06
N ALA A 189 1.95 -2.63 8.85
CA ALA A 189 1.72 -1.77 7.71
C ALA A 189 0.23 -1.68 7.36
N LEU A 190 -0.27 -0.45 7.19
CA LEU A 190 -1.61 -0.20 6.69
C LEU A 190 -1.59 -0.33 5.16
N VAL A 191 -2.36 -1.24 4.63
CA VAL A 191 -2.54 -1.47 3.20
C VAL A 191 -4.01 -1.37 2.83
N GLY A 192 -4.34 -1.22 1.57
CA GLY A 192 -5.72 -1.16 1.11
C GLY A 192 -5.91 -0.17 -0.02
N TYR A 193 -7.10 -0.18 -0.58
CA TYR A 193 -7.46 0.67 -1.72
C TYR A 193 -7.35 2.17 -1.39
N THR A 194 -7.17 3.01 -2.42
CA THR A 194 -7.22 4.48 -2.22
C THR A 194 -8.56 4.88 -1.62
N ASN A 195 -8.53 5.93 -0.81
CA ASN A 195 -9.72 6.45 -0.11
C ASN A 195 -10.43 5.47 0.84
N ALA A 196 -9.86 4.31 1.20
CA ALA A 196 -10.42 3.42 2.23
C ALA A 196 -10.28 3.99 3.66
N GLY A 197 -9.57 5.11 3.83
CA GLY A 197 -9.39 5.79 5.12
C GLY A 197 -8.14 5.32 5.88
N LYS A 198 -7.10 4.83 5.20
CA LYS A 198 -5.83 4.38 5.82
C LYS A 198 -5.18 5.48 6.67
N SER A 199 -4.95 6.65 6.12
CA SER A 199 -4.30 7.77 6.83
C SER A 199 -5.17 8.32 7.96
N THR A 200 -6.50 8.30 7.82
CA THR A 200 -7.43 8.64 8.90
C THR A 200 -7.30 7.65 10.05
N LEU A 201 -7.29 6.34 9.72
CA LEU A 201 -7.12 5.27 10.71
C LEU A 201 -5.74 5.34 11.38
N PHE A 202 -4.70 5.61 10.60
CA PHE A 202 -3.35 5.82 11.12
C PHE A 202 -3.33 6.95 12.15
N ASN A 203 -3.92 8.12 11.85
CA ASN A 203 -4.01 9.24 12.79
C ASN A 203 -4.80 8.87 14.05
N ALA A 204 -5.94 8.19 13.89
CA ALA A 204 -6.77 7.75 15.01
C ALA A 204 -6.05 6.75 15.95
N LEU A 205 -5.18 5.90 15.41
CA LEU A 205 -4.40 4.95 16.18
C LEU A 205 -3.15 5.57 16.83
N THR A 206 -2.51 6.54 16.15
CA THR A 206 -1.25 7.15 16.58
C THR A 206 -1.43 8.42 17.41
N GLY A 207 -2.62 9.02 17.39
CA GLY A 207 -2.87 10.37 17.95
C GLY A 207 -2.12 11.47 17.22
N SER A 208 -1.76 11.27 15.94
CA SER A 208 -1.05 12.24 15.12
C SER A 208 -1.99 12.97 14.17
N ASP A 209 -1.62 14.21 13.80
CA ASP A 209 -2.32 15.03 12.80
C ASP A 209 -1.60 14.97 11.45
N SER A 210 -1.34 13.76 10.93
CA SER A 210 -0.80 13.62 9.57
C SER A 210 -1.84 14.11 8.56
N PHE A 211 -1.37 14.67 7.45
CA PHE A 211 -2.24 15.23 6.41
C PHE A 211 -3.20 14.15 5.87
N VAL A 212 -4.49 14.39 6.03
CA VAL A 212 -5.56 13.57 5.46
C VAL A 212 -6.31 14.41 4.46
N ALA A 213 -6.53 13.89 3.26
CA ALA A 213 -7.36 14.52 2.25
C ALA A 213 -8.29 13.48 1.63
N ASP A 214 -9.51 13.89 1.33
CA ASP A 214 -10.49 13.08 0.58
C ASP A 214 -10.13 13.11 -0.92
N GLN A 215 -8.93 12.61 -1.23
CA GLN A 215 -8.37 12.55 -2.58
C GLN A 215 -7.62 11.24 -2.74
N LEU A 216 -7.65 10.70 -3.98
CA LEU A 216 -6.87 9.50 -4.29
C LEU A 216 -5.38 9.82 -4.18
N PHE A 217 -4.60 8.88 -3.63
CA PHE A 217 -3.17 9.04 -3.36
C PHE A 217 -2.82 10.24 -2.45
N ALA A 218 -3.62 10.48 -1.41
CA ALA A 218 -3.33 11.50 -0.41
C ALA A 218 -1.97 11.25 0.27
N THR A 219 -1.63 9.99 0.52
CA THR A 219 -0.32 9.54 1.02
C THR A 219 0.45 8.87 -0.10
N LEU A 220 1.61 9.41 -0.45
CA LEU A 220 2.57 8.80 -1.37
C LEU A 220 3.84 8.36 -0.63
N ASP A 221 4.39 9.23 0.21
CA ASP A 221 5.54 8.93 1.05
C ASP A 221 5.07 8.19 2.32
N PRO A 222 5.65 7.03 2.67
CA PRO A 222 5.22 6.29 3.85
C PRO A 222 5.50 7.10 5.11
N THR A 223 4.52 7.10 6.02
CA THR A 223 4.66 7.73 7.33
C THR A 223 4.75 6.64 8.39
N VAL A 224 5.79 6.68 9.22
CA VAL A 224 6.06 5.67 10.24
C VAL A 224 5.97 6.32 11.63
N ARG A 225 5.26 5.67 12.57
CA ARG A 225 5.10 6.13 13.97
C ARG A 225 5.15 4.95 14.93
N ARG A 226 5.62 5.21 16.13
CA ARG A 226 5.54 4.25 17.25
C ARG A 226 4.26 4.47 18.03
N VAL A 227 3.60 3.39 18.38
CA VAL A 227 2.37 3.35 19.19
C VAL A 227 2.56 2.36 20.30
N LYS A 228 2.06 2.69 21.49
CA LYS A 228 2.02 1.74 22.62
C LYS A 228 0.69 1.01 22.60
N LEU A 229 0.75 -0.31 22.43
CA LEU A 229 -0.40 -1.19 22.58
C LEU A 229 -0.41 -1.85 23.95
N ALA A 230 -1.58 -1.88 24.58
CA ALA A 230 -1.76 -2.55 25.86
C ALA A 230 -1.39 -4.03 25.72
N GLY A 231 -0.57 -4.54 26.64
CA GLY A 231 -0.14 -5.93 26.64
C GLY A 231 1.03 -6.27 25.70
N VAL A 232 1.31 -5.47 24.68
CA VAL A 232 2.37 -5.72 23.68
C VAL A 232 3.59 -4.81 23.88
N GLY A 233 3.37 -3.57 24.29
CA GLY A 233 4.41 -2.55 24.34
C GLY A 233 4.45 -1.68 23.10
N GLU A 234 5.66 -1.30 22.64
CA GLU A 234 5.82 -0.49 21.43
C GLU A 234 5.63 -1.31 20.17
N VAL A 235 4.89 -0.75 19.23
CA VAL A 235 4.65 -1.28 17.88
C VAL A 235 4.89 -0.14 16.87
N VAL A 236 5.50 -0.44 15.76
CA VAL A 236 5.68 0.50 14.66
C VAL A 236 4.51 0.39 13.70
N LEU A 237 3.77 1.48 13.49
CA LEU A 237 2.74 1.58 12.45
C LEU A 237 3.32 2.33 11.25
N ALA A 238 3.05 1.82 10.04
CA ALA A 238 3.42 2.44 8.78
C ALA A 238 2.17 2.69 7.93
N ASP A 239 1.89 3.95 7.58
CA ASP A 239 0.89 4.30 6.57
C ASP A 239 1.53 4.21 5.19
N THR A 240 0.90 3.49 4.27
CA THR A 240 1.44 3.23 2.92
C THR A 240 0.58 3.86 1.83
N VAL A 241 1.12 3.89 0.62
CA VAL A 241 0.39 4.35 -0.56
C VAL A 241 -0.85 3.50 -0.80
N GLY A 242 -1.96 4.14 -1.20
CA GLY A 242 -3.19 3.44 -1.56
C GLY A 242 -3.09 2.76 -2.92
N PHE A 243 -3.72 1.60 -3.04
CA PHE A 243 -3.82 0.88 -4.30
C PHE A 243 -4.99 1.41 -5.13
N VAL A 244 -4.88 1.31 -6.45
CA VAL A 244 -5.95 1.53 -7.43
C VAL A 244 -5.95 0.42 -8.45
N ARG A 245 -7.04 0.29 -9.19
CA ARG A 245 -7.13 -0.65 -10.30
C ARG A 245 -6.06 -0.38 -11.36
N ALA A 246 -5.51 -1.44 -11.93
CA ALA A 246 -4.55 -1.40 -13.03
C ALA A 246 -3.33 -0.51 -12.76
N LEU A 247 -2.74 -0.62 -11.55
CA LEU A 247 -1.50 0.09 -11.20
C LEU A 247 -0.38 -0.37 -12.15
N PRO A 248 0.27 0.54 -12.89
CA PRO A 248 1.31 0.16 -13.86
C PRO A 248 2.47 -0.57 -13.19
N HIS A 249 2.98 -1.62 -13.82
CA HIS A 249 4.13 -2.38 -13.30
C HIS A 249 5.39 -1.51 -13.13
N GLU A 250 5.58 -0.51 -14.00
CA GLU A 250 6.68 0.45 -13.88
C GLU A 250 6.55 1.27 -12.59
N LEU A 251 5.32 1.60 -12.18
CA LEU A 251 5.06 2.28 -10.91
C LEU A 251 5.32 1.37 -9.72
N ILE A 252 4.85 0.13 -9.74
CA ILE A 252 5.12 -0.85 -8.69
C ILE A 252 6.64 -1.01 -8.49
N ALA A 253 7.40 -1.10 -9.59
CA ALA A 253 8.85 -1.20 -9.55
C ALA A 253 9.52 0.08 -9.04
N ALA A 254 9.02 1.27 -9.38
CA ALA A 254 9.55 2.54 -8.93
C ALA A 254 9.24 2.80 -7.44
N PHE A 255 8.06 2.36 -6.96
CA PHE A 255 7.62 2.48 -5.57
C PHE A 255 8.00 1.29 -4.68
N ARG A 256 8.95 0.49 -5.12
CA ARG A 256 9.41 -0.69 -4.38
C ARG A 256 9.76 -0.38 -2.92
N SER A 257 10.35 0.79 -2.65
CA SER A 257 10.73 1.19 -1.29
C SER A 257 9.54 1.64 -0.43
N THR A 258 8.50 2.27 -1.00
CA THR A 258 7.28 2.60 -0.27
C THR A 258 6.43 1.37 0.04
N LEU A 259 6.44 0.39 -0.87
CA LEU A 259 5.81 -0.91 -0.69
C LEU A 259 6.68 -1.87 0.16
N GLN A 260 7.94 -1.52 0.39
CA GLN A 260 8.85 -2.31 1.22
C GLN A 260 8.41 -2.33 2.68
N GLU A 261 7.81 -1.25 3.19
CA GLU A 261 7.25 -1.23 4.54
C GLU A 261 6.12 -2.27 4.69
N ALA A 262 5.33 -2.51 3.65
CA ALA A 262 4.32 -3.57 3.64
C ALA A 262 4.96 -4.97 3.55
N ARG A 263 6.04 -5.14 2.77
CA ARG A 263 6.73 -6.41 2.60
C ARG A 263 7.51 -6.84 3.85
N ASP A 264 8.05 -5.87 4.57
CA ASP A 264 8.88 -6.10 5.75
C ASP A 264 8.06 -6.06 7.07
N ALA A 265 6.74 -5.93 6.98
CA ALA A 265 5.84 -5.90 8.11
C ALA A 265 5.62 -7.30 8.73
N ASP A 266 5.37 -7.35 10.03
CA ASP A 266 4.98 -8.56 10.75
C ASP A 266 3.47 -8.81 10.63
N LEU A 267 2.68 -7.74 10.36
CA LEU A 267 1.23 -7.79 10.19
C LEU A 267 0.79 -6.74 9.17
N LEU A 268 -0.15 -7.08 8.32
CA LEU A 268 -0.84 -6.16 7.42
C LEU A 268 -2.21 -5.79 7.98
N LEU A 269 -2.47 -4.49 8.17
CA LEU A 269 -3.81 -3.96 8.40
C LEU A 269 -4.42 -3.59 7.04
N HIS A 270 -5.23 -4.47 6.50
CA HIS A 270 -5.89 -4.22 5.23
C HIS A 270 -7.17 -3.44 5.45
N VAL A 271 -7.12 -2.15 5.20
CA VAL A 271 -8.22 -1.20 5.38
C VAL A 271 -9.13 -1.22 4.17
N VAL A 272 -10.40 -1.50 4.40
CA VAL A 272 -11.45 -1.65 3.39
C VAL A 272 -12.57 -0.67 3.72
N ASP A 273 -13.12 0.01 2.74
CA ASP A 273 -14.33 0.82 2.91
C ASP A 273 -15.54 -0.10 3.04
N ALA A 274 -16.20 -0.11 4.21
CA ALA A 274 -17.36 -0.96 4.48
C ALA A 274 -18.55 -0.62 3.59
N ASN A 275 -18.66 0.65 3.18
CA ASN A 275 -19.75 1.16 2.34
C ASN A 275 -19.52 0.92 0.83
N ASP A 276 -18.38 0.39 0.43
CA ASP A 276 -18.07 0.16 -0.97
C ASP A 276 -18.76 -1.11 -1.49
N PRO A 277 -19.63 -1.02 -2.52
CA PRO A 277 -20.28 -2.19 -3.10
C PRO A 277 -19.29 -3.18 -3.75
N LEU A 278 -18.13 -2.69 -4.21
CA LEU A 278 -17.06 -3.50 -4.85
C LEU A 278 -15.97 -3.94 -3.85
N ARG A 279 -16.22 -3.84 -2.54
CA ARG A 279 -15.20 -4.11 -1.50
C ARG A 279 -14.50 -5.46 -1.65
N ASN A 280 -15.23 -6.51 -2.01
CA ASN A 280 -14.67 -7.86 -2.16
C ASN A 280 -13.69 -7.93 -3.35
N GLU A 281 -14.05 -7.32 -4.47
CA GLU A 281 -13.18 -7.24 -5.66
C GLU A 281 -11.92 -6.43 -5.34
N ARG A 282 -12.07 -5.32 -4.61
CA ARG A 282 -10.94 -4.48 -4.21
C ARG A 282 -10.01 -5.16 -3.21
N ILE A 283 -10.55 -5.99 -2.31
CA ILE A 283 -9.74 -6.84 -1.42
C ILE A 283 -8.85 -7.76 -2.26
N GLU A 284 -9.42 -8.46 -3.24
CA GLU A 284 -8.66 -9.38 -4.09
C GLU A 284 -7.61 -8.64 -4.95
N GLN A 285 -7.95 -7.47 -5.51
CA GLN A 285 -7.00 -6.64 -6.26
C GLN A 285 -5.80 -6.22 -5.40
N VAL A 286 -6.04 -5.82 -4.14
CA VAL A 286 -4.96 -5.48 -3.21
C VAL A 286 -4.11 -6.70 -2.89
N ARG A 287 -4.72 -7.87 -2.65
CA ARG A 287 -4.02 -9.14 -2.41
C ARG A 287 -3.14 -9.56 -3.58
N GLU A 288 -3.62 -9.39 -4.82
CA GLU A 288 -2.80 -9.64 -6.01
C GLU A 288 -1.54 -8.78 -6.05
N VAL A 289 -1.67 -7.47 -5.74
CA VAL A 289 -0.52 -6.58 -5.68
C VAL A 289 0.43 -6.98 -4.54
N LEU A 290 -0.10 -7.27 -3.34
CA LEU A 290 0.68 -7.73 -2.19
C LEU A 290 1.45 -9.03 -2.52
N LYS A 291 0.82 -9.98 -3.19
CA LYS A 291 1.47 -11.20 -3.70
C LYS A 291 2.58 -10.87 -4.70
N GLY A 292 2.33 -9.93 -5.62
CA GLY A 292 3.31 -9.48 -6.62
C GLY A 292 4.56 -8.83 -6.03
N ILE A 293 4.47 -8.21 -4.86
CA ILE A 293 5.61 -7.61 -4.14
C ILE A 293 6.27 -8.56 -3.13
N GLY A 294 5.74 -9.77 -2.95
CA GLY A 294 6.25 -10.78 -2.01
C GLY A 294 5.75 -10.60 -0.56
N ALA A 295 4.61 -9.91 -0.37
CA ALA A 295 3.95 -9.72 0.93
C ALA A 295 2.70 -10.62 1.11
N GLY A 296 2.44 -11.53 0.19
CA GLY A 296 1.21 -12.34 0.18
C GLY A 296 1.11 -13.37 1.32
N GLU A 297 2.23 -13.75 1.94
CA GLU A 297 2.28 -14.70 3.06
C GLU A 297 2.24 -14.01 4.45
N ILE A 298 2.29 -12.68 4.48
CA ILE A 298 2.22 -11.94 5.73
C ILE A 298 0.79 -12.01 6.27
N ARG A 299 0.65 -12.21 7.58
CA ARG A 299 -0.66 -12.22 8.24
C ARG A 299 -1.42 -10.94 7.94
N GLU A 300 -2.68 -11.08 7.54
CA GLU A 300 -3.58 -9.99 7.23
C GLU A 300 -4.68 -9.89 8.29
N LEU A 301 -4.95 -8.66 8.76
CA LEU A 301 -6.13 -8.30 9.54
C LEU A 301 -6.97 -7.34 8.70
N LEU A 302 -8.16 -7.78 8.27
CA LEU A 302 -9.11 -6.95 7.51
C LEU A 302 -9.81 -5.96 8.43
N ILE A 303 -9.77 -4.67 8.07
CA ILE A 303 -10.46 -3.60 8.79
C ILE A 303 -11.53 -3.01 7.89
N PHE A 304 -12.80 -3.32 8.17
CA PHE A 304 -13.94 -2.69 7.51
C PHE A 304 -14.17 -1.32 8.15
N ASN A 305 -13.59 -0.30 7.53
CA ASN A 305 -13.62 1.09 7.98
C ASN A 305 -14.87 1.82 7.43
N LYS A 306 -15.17 2.99 7.97
CA LYS A 306 -16.31 3.85 7.60
C LYS A 306 -17.68 3.23 7.91
N ILE A 307 -17.78 2.48 9.01
CA ILE A 307 -19.07 1.92 9.46
C ILE A 307 -20.10 3.00 9.81
N ASP A 308 -19.65 4.22 10.07
CA ASP A 308 -20.50 5.41 10.24
C ASP A 308 -21.32 5.74 8.99
N LEU A 309 -20.87 5.35 7.80
CA LEU A 309 -21.55 5.53 6.52
C LEU A 309 -22.40 4.31 6.13
N SER A 310 -21.96 3.09 6.47
CA SER A 310 -22.67 1.85 6.14
C SER A 310 -23.78 1.51 7.13
N GLY A 311 -23.75 2.10 8.34
CA GLY A 311 -24.69 1.79 9.42
C GLY A 311 -24.40 0.45 10.12
N ASP A 312 -23.23 -0.14 9.87
CA ASP A 312 -22.79 -1.33 10.59
C ASP A 312 -22.41 -1.01 12.04
N GLU A 313 -22.61 -1.98 12.94
CA GLU A 313 -22.13 -1.89 14.32
C GLU A 313 -20.66 -2.36 14.43
N PRO A 314 -19.90 -1.80 15.40
CA PRO A 314 -18.56 -2.30 15.73
C PRO A 314 -18.60 -3.78 16.12
N ARG A 315 -17.83 -4.62 15.45
CA ARG A 315 -17.72 -6.05 15.71
C ARG A 315 -16.38 -6.60 15.28
N ARG A 316 -16.06 -7.80 15.72
CA ARG A 316 -14.88 -8.55 15.25
C ARG A 316 -15.25 -10.01 14.95
N ILE A 317 -14.53 -10.60 14.02
CA ILE A 317 -14.59 -12.02 13.70
C ILE A 317 -13.21 -12.61 13.97
N GLU A 318 -13.20 -13.70 14.73
CA GLU A 318 -11.99 -14.43 15.12
C GLU A 318 -11.82 -15.66 14.24
N GLY A 319 -10.57 -16.00 13.92
CA GLY A 319 -10.21 -17.23 13.23
C GLY A 319 -10.25 -18.46 14.15
N ALA A 320 -9.93 -19.61 13.61
CA ALA A 320 -9.88 -20.87 14.37
C ALA A 320 -8.81 -20.85 15.48
N ASP A 321 -7.81 -19.98 15.37
CA ASP A 321 -6.74 -19.75 16.36
C ASP A 321 -7.14 -18.76 17.45
N GLY A 322 -8.38 -18.25 17.46
CA GLY A 322 -8.87 -17.24 18.42
C GLY A 322 -8.32 -15.84 18.17
N VAL A 323 -7.58 -15.62 17.08
CA VAL A 323 -7.06 -14.30 16.70
C VAL A 323 -8.04 -13.66 15.74
N ALA A 324 -8.28 -12.35 15.93
CA ALA A 324 -9.16 -11.61 15.04
C ALA A 324 -8.62 -11.61 13.60
N THR A 325 -9.50 -11.90 12.64
CA THR A 325 -9.24 -11.85 11.21
C THR A 325 -9.93 -10.67 10.54
N GLN A 326 -11.02 -10.18 11.13
CA GLN A 326 -11.79 -9.07 10.63
C GLN A 326 -12.29 -8.19 11.77
N VAL A 327 -12.27 -6.86 11.59
CA VAL A 327 -12.76 -5.87 12.55
C VAL A 327 -13.56 -4.80 11.81
N TRP A 328 -14.69 -4.37 12.36
CA TRP A 328 -15.50 -3.26 11.89
C TRP A 328 -15.29 -2.05 12.77
N ALA A 329 -14.87 -0.93 12.18
CA ALA A 329 -14.56 0.29 12.90
C ALA A 329 -14.82 1.54 12.05
N SER A 330 -14.92 2.70 12.68
CA SER A 330 -14.88 4.00 12.03
C SER A 330 -13.70 4.81 12.55
N ALA A 331 -12.78 5.12 11.66
CA ALA A 331 -11.67 6.02 11.96
C ALA A 331 -12.12 7.49 12.13
N ALA A 332 -13.30 7.86 11.59
CA ALA A 332 -13.82 9.23 11.64
C ALA A 332 -14.40 9.59 13.01
N ASN A 333 -15.23 8.70 13.59
CA ASN A 333 -15.91 8.95 14.85
C ASN A 333 -15.37 8.13 16.04
N GLY A 334 -14.41 7.24 15.81
CA GLY A 334 -13.77 6.43 16.84
C GLY A 334 -14.51 5.13 17.21
N ALA A 335 -15.67 4.85 16.62
CA ALA A 335 -16.43 3.63 16.91
C ALA A 335 -15.61 2.37 16.57
N GLY A 336 -15.50 1.43 17.51
CA GLY A 336 -14.80 0.16 17.34
C GLY A 336 -13.27 0.24 17.41
N LEU A 337 -12.65 1.41 17.62
CA LEU A 337 -11.19 1.55 17.69
C LEU A 337 -10.56 0.83 18.89
N ASP A 338 -11.25 0.74 20.02
CA ASP A 338 -10.73 0.00 21.19
C ASP A 338 -10.70 -1.49 20.89
N GLY A 339 -11.75 -2.05 20.28
CA GLY A 339 -11.77 -3.43 19.81
C GLY A 339 -10.71 -3.70 18.74
N LEU A 340 -10.41 -2.72 17.89
CA LEU A 340 -9.31 -2.80 16.92
C LEU A 340 -7.94 -2.81 17.62
N ARG A 341 -7.72 -1.98 18.65
CA ARG A 341 -6.47 -1.99 19.41
C ARG A 341 -6.24 -3.33 20.12
N GLU A 342 -7.28 -3.93 20.67
CA GLU A 342 -7.22 -5.28 21.25
C GLU A 342 -6.90 -6.33 20.19
N ALA A 343 -7.63 -6.33 19.06
CA ALA A 343 -7.41 -7.24 17.95
C ALA A 343 -5.98 -7.13 17.38
N LEU A 344 -5.48 -5.91 17.25
CA LEU A 344 -4.12 -5.62 16.81
C LEU A 344 -3.08 -6.17 17.78
N ALA A 345 -3.28 -5.97 19.09
CA ALA A 345 -2.39 -6.49 20.13
C ALA A 345 -2.26 -8.02 20.05
N HIS A 346 -3.39 -8.72 19.87
CA HIS A 346 -3.41 -10.18 19.72
C HIS A 346 -2.79 -10.63 18.38
N ALA A 347 -3.06 -9.93 17.28
CA ALA A 347 -2.59 -10.32 15.95
C ALA A 347 -1.07 -10.16 15.77
N VAL A 348 -0.48 -9.15 16.42
CA VAL A 348 0.98 -8.87 16.36
C VAL A 348 1.78 -9.95 17.09
N ARG A 349 1.21 -10.57 18.13
CA ARG A 349 1.86 -11.61 18.92
C ARG A 349 0.95 -12.83 19.11
N PRO A 350 0.59 -13.54 18.03
CA PRO A 350 -0.42 -14.60 18.07
C PRO A 350 -0.01 -15.81 18.90
N ASN A 351 1.28 -16.00 19.14
CA ASN A 351 1.84 -17.15 19.85
C ASN A 351 2.14 -16.85 21.34
N GLN A 352 1.84 -15.64 21.82
CA GLN A 352 2.05 -15.33 23.22
C GLN A 352 1.00 -16.04 24.08
N VAL A 353 1.51 -16.81 25.02
CA VAL A 353 0.71 -17.49 26.04
C VAL A 353 1.10 -17.00 27.41
N ARG A 354 0.10 -16.78 28.25
CA ARG A 354 0.32 -16.45 29.64
C ARG A 354 0.51 -17.74 30.43
N ARG A 355 1.66 -17.83 31.13
CA ARG A 355 2.02 -18.99 31.98
C ARG A 355 2.61 -18.50 33.27
N THR A 356 2.37 -19.29 34.35
CA THR A 356 2.97 -19.05 35.65
C THR A 356 4.12 -20.01 35.83
N PHE A 357 5.30 -19.48 36.13
CA PHE A 357 6.49 -20.26 36.44
C PHE A 357 6.87 -20.08 37.89
N HIS A 358 7.24 -21.18 38.52
CA HIS A 358 7.89 -21.17 39.83
C HIS A 358 9.41 -21.11 39.62
N LEU A 359 10.05 -20.04 40.08
CA LEU A 359 11.47 -19.78 39.94
C LEU A 359 12.17 -19.96 41.27
N GLN A 360 13.04 -20.95 41.35
CA GLN A 360 13.88 -21.17 42.55
C GLN A 360 14.98 -20.09 42.62
N LEU A 361 15.60 -19.92 43.80
CA LEU A 361 16.66 -18.93 44.03
C LEU A 361 17.80 -19.00 43.00
N GLN A 362 18.15 -20.21 42.56
CA GLN A 362 19.18 -20.41 41.52
C GLN A 362 18.78 -19.88 40.13
N ALA A 363 17.50 -19.61 39.86
CA ALA A 363 16.98 -19.06 38.64
C ALA A 363 16.84 -17.53 38.67
N ALA A 364 17.51 -16.83 39.59
CA ALA A 364 17.47 -15.36 39.67
C ALA A 364 17.89 -14.65 38.38
N GLY A 365 18.85 -15.24 37.62
CA GLY A 365 19.24 -14.75 36.30
C GLY A 365 18.11 -14.80 35.26
N VAL A 366 17.32 -15.88 35.25
CA VAL A 366 16.13 -16.03 34.41
C VAL A 366 15.08 -14.98 34.77
N ARG A 367 14.86 -14.75 36.05
CA ARG A 367 13.95 -13.70 36.53
C ARG A 367 14.37 -12.31 35.98
N SER A 368 15.66 -11.97 36.13
CA SER A 368 16.20 -10.68 35.62
C SER A 368 16.00 -10.55 34.11
N ASP A 369 16.24 -11.61 33.35
CA ASP A 369 16.01 -11.63 31.90
C ASP A 369 14.53 -11.43 31.53
N LEU A 370 13.61 -12.08 32.24
CA LEU A 370 12.17 -11.89 32.06
C LEU A 370 11.72 -10.45 32.32
N TYR A 371 12.29 -9.78 33.32
CA TYR A 371 12.02 -8.38 33.58
C TYR A 371 12.60 -7.46 32.50
N SER A 372 13.83 -7.72 32.04
CA SER A 372 14.47 -6.91 30.97
C SER A 372 13.68 -6.94 29.67
N ARG A 373 12.99 -8.04 29.38
CA ARG A 373 12.12 -8.24 28.22
C ARG A 373 10.68 -7.78 28.43
N ASN A 374 10.36 -7.22 29.60
CA ASN A 374 9.00 -6.80 29.97
C ASN A 374 7.95 -7.92 29.86
N ALA A 375 8.38 -9.16 30.08
CA ALA A 375 7.54 -10.35 29.97
C ALA A 375 6.73 -10.64 31.24
N VAL A 376 7.11 -10.07 32.39
CA VAL A 376 6.47 -10.30 33.70
C VAL A 376 5.20 -9.46 33.79
N ARG A 377 4.06 -10.13 34.13
CA ARG A 377 2.75 -9.53 34.34
C ARG A 377 2.37 -9.42 35.81
N ALA A 378 2.75 -10.44 36.59
CA ALA A 378 2.59 -10.44 38.03
C ALA A 378 3.70 -11.29 38.68
N GLU A 379 4.03 -11.00 39.90
CA GLU A 379 5.00 -11.76 40.68
C GLU A 379 4.51 -11.90 42.14
N ARG A 380 4.78 -13.06 42.72
CA ARG A 380 4.57 -13.33 44.12
C ARG A 380 5.81 -14.02 44.69
N GLN A 381 6.37 -13.48 45.77
CA GLN A 381 7.44 -14.12 46.50
C GLN A 381 6.86 -15.17 47.45
N CYS A 382 7.44 -16.37 47.45
CA CYS A 382 7.07 -17.47 48.34
C CYS A 382 7.89 -17.41 49.65
N GLU A 383 7.41 -18.12 50.69
CA GLU A 383 8.05 -18.13 52.03
C GLU A 383 9.45 -18.74 52.03
N ASP A 384 9.75 -19.60 51.04
CA ASP A 384 11.06 -20.25 50.84
C ASP A 384 12.06 -19.38 50.06
N GLY A 385 11.68 -18.13 49.73
CA GLY A 385 12.48 -17.19 48.96
C GLY A 385 12.43 -17.37 47.44
N SER A 386 11.69 -18.37 46.92
CA SER A 386 11.39 -18.55 45.52
C SER A 386 10.34 -17.55 45.01
N TRP A 387 10.06 -17.52 43.69
CA TRP A 387 9.08 -16.61 43.09
C TRP A 387 8.13 -17.37 42.18
N ASP A 388 6.84 -17.11 42.31
CA ASP A 388 5.82 -17.45 41.33
C ASP A 388 5.66 -16.25 40.40
N VAL A 389 6.10 -16.39 39.15
CA VAL A 389 6.12 -15.29 38.16
C VAL A 389 5.15 -15.63 37.05
N ASP A 390 4.17 -14.75 36.87
CA ASP A 390 3.20 -14.84 35.81
C ASP A 390 3.75 -14.06 34.59
N VAL A 391 4.05 -14.80 33.52
CA VAL A 391 4.73 -14.26 32.35
C VAL A 391 3.91 -14.49 31.07
N GLU A 392 4.08 -13.58 30.16
CA GLU A 392 3.53 -13.66 28.81
C GLU A 392 4.68 -13.82 27.82
N LEU A 393 4.78 -14.99 27.18
CA LEU A 393 5.91 -15.43 26.36
C LEU A 393 5.43 -16.21 25.14
N ASP A 394 6.24 -16.28 24.11
CA ASP A 394 6.00 -17.15 22.98
C ASP A 394 6.06 -18.63 23.38
N LEU A 395 5.26 -19.48 22.74
CA LEU A 395 5.25 -20.92 22.99
C LEU A 395 6.64 -21.56 22.92
N ALA A 396 7.50 -21.10 22.02
CA ALA A 396 8.87 -21.57 21.91
C ALA A 396 9.74 -21.17 23.12
N GLU A 397 9.51 -19.97 23.67
CA GLU A 397 10.20 -19.48 24.88
C GLU A 397 9.69 -20.20 26.12
N VAL A 398 8.37 -20.45 26.21
CA VAL A 398 7.79 -21.29 27.27
C VAL A 398 8.44 -22.66 27.30
N ALA A 399 8.62 -23.31 26.13
CA ALA A 399 9.29 -24.60 26.05
C ALA A 399 10.76 -24.55 26.50
N LYS A 400 11.51 -23.49 26.13
CA LYS A 400 12.89 -23.27 26.56
C LYS A 400 12.98 -23.04 28.07
N LEU A 401 12.11 -22.20 28.61
CA LEU A 401 12.07 -21.90 30.07
C LEU A 401 11.68 -23.12 30.90
N SER A 402 10.73 -23.94 30.41
CA SER A 402 10.34 -25.18 31.10
C SER A 402 11.47 -26.19 31.20
N GLY A 403 12.49 -26.09 30.33
CA GLY A 403 13.71 -26.91 30.39
C GLY A 403 14.85 -26.29 31.20
N ALA A 404 14.70 -25.07 31.70
CA ALA A 404 15.77 -24.37 32.43
C ALA A 404 15.89 -24.84 33.88
N LYS A 405 17.11 -24.92 34.40
CA LYS A 405 17.39 -25.41 35.75
C LYS A 405 16.81 -24.46 36.78
N GLY A 406 16.00 -25.02 37.71
CA GLY A 406 15.34 -24.24 38.76
C GLY A 406 14.08 -23.48 38.33
N VAL A 407 13.54 -23.79 37.14
CA VAL A 407 12.30 -23.24 36.59
C VAL A 407 11.29 -24.37 36.45
N ASN A 408 10.13 -24.23 37.05
CA ASN A 408 9.03 -25.19 36.97
C ASN A 408 7.78 -24.47 36.41
N LEU A 409 7.17 -25.02 35.35
CA LEU A 409 5.89 -24.53 34.84
C LEU A 409 4.79 -24.92 35.82
N LEU A 410 4.05 -23.93 36.33
CA LEU A 410 2.81 -24.16 37.09
C LEU A 410 1.65 -24.20 36.09
N ASP A 411 0.62 -25.00 36.38
CA ASP A 411 -0.60 -25.01 35.55
C ASP A 411 -1.20 -23.60 35.45
N PRO A 412 -1.85 -23.26 34.32
CA PRO A 412 -2.37 -21.91 34.13
C PRO A 412 -3.30 -21.52 35.28
N PRO A 413 -3.24 -20.27 35.76
CA PRO A 413 -4.08 -19.83 36.88
C PRO A 413 -5.55 -20.06 36.51
N ARG A 414 -6.26 -20.81 37.35
CA ARG A 414 -7.71 -21.02 37.23
C ARG A 414 -8.39 -19.67 37.09
N SER A 415 -9.15 -19.49 36.02
CA SER A 415 -9.86 -18.24 35.75
C SER A 415 -10.66 -17.79 36.95
N ARG A 416 -10.77 -16.50 37.22
CA ARG A 416 -11.54 -15.90 38.36
C ARG A 416 -12.99 -16.39 38.49
N ALA A 417 -13.52 -17.07 37.46
CA ALA A 417 -14.89 -17.62 37.44
C ALA A 417 -15.08 -18.88 38.32
N GLN A 418 -14.01 -19.49 38.89
CA GLN A 418 -14.13 -20.70 39.76
C GLN A 418 -13.88 -20.43 41.24
N ARG A 419 -13.98 -19.20 41.72
CA ARG A 419 -13.87 -18.84 43.16
C ARG A 419 -15.19 -18.50 43.83
N VAL A 420 -16.31 -18.96 43.30
CA VAL A 420 -17.60 -18.94 44.03
C VAL A 420 -18.21 -20.33 43.91
N ALA A 421 -17.82 -21.21 44.80
CA ALA A 421 -18.56 -22.36 45.29
C ALA A 421 -18.03 -22.67 46.68
#